data_04da8cae8478f027f4a9e8c6d8d06e65
#
_entry.id   04da8cae8478f027f4a9e8c6d8d06e65
#
_cell.length_a   1.000
_cell.length_b   1.000
_cell.length_c   1.000
_cell.angle_alpha   90.00
_cell.angle_beta   90.00
_cell.angle_gamma   90.00
#
_symmetry.space_group_name_H-M   'P 1'
#
loop_
_entity.id
_entity.type
_entity.pdbx_description
1 polymer ?
#
loop_
_entity_poly.entity_id
_entity_poly.type
_entity_poly.pdbx_seq_one_letter_code
_entity_poly.pdbx_strand_id
1 'polypeptide(L)'
;MKKLIVATLLAAVQITFAGSKTAPDLPKTAGLNLIEVIVQFKNLPTKDDLKQLGPYGQMKQLNIVNGVHLWLPMAIINILAKLPNIAYISPVRRVKGALDITTQAVNANLAWQYGWTGTGIGIAVIDSGIAARHDLTNSGGVTSRVVYRQSWADSQVAADDYGHGTHVAGIIGSNGLDSTGAGFTRTFMGVAPNVNLIDLRVLESDGTGDEGDVIAAIQTAINLKDTYNIRVINLSLGRPVYESYTVDPLCQAVEAAWKAGIVVVVAAGNYGRDNSFNTKGYGTIASPGNDPYVITVGATNAKGTAATWDDTIASYSSKGPTAIDHIAKPDIVAPGNNVVSVSAGTSSTLYNTSSRTHVGNAFYESNNARGDSTSYLRLSGTSMATPVVAGAVALMLQKTPSLTPDQVKAQIMKTAAKILPVYSTGTDMVTFASFMNQSDIFTVGAGYLNVNAALASTDLVRLPAMSPTAVYDSASRHVTIVRDFSVVWGDSVVWGDSVVWGNVIFNGRLLSGASVVWGDSVVWGDSTTSGFSVVWGDTLGGLAAVLTASSADDGDQ
;
A
#
# COMPACT_ATOMS: atom_id res chain seq x y z
N MET A 1 25.28 28.45 -63.99
CA MET A 1 25.34 27.74 -62.69
C MET A 1 23.90 27.55 -62.18
N LYS A 2 23.33 26.39 -62.48
CA LYS A 2 21.92 26.06 -62.16
C LYS A 2 21.89 25.30 -60.86
N LYS A 3 21.23 25.82 -59.83
CA LYS A 3 20.96 25.15 -58.58
C LYS A 3 19.79 24.16 -58.77
N LEU A 4 20.07 22.89 -58.62
CA LEU A 4 19.10 21.80 -58.61
C LEU A 4 18.47 21.71 -57.22
N ILE A 5 17.18 22.00 -57.07
CA ILE A 5 16.42 21.80 -55.86
C ILE A 5 15.79 20.42 -55.98
N VAL A 6 16.26 19.47 -55.14
CA VAL A 6 15.62 18.15 -54.97
C VAL A 6 14.54 18.29 -53.89
N ALA A 7 13.29 18.32 -54.33
CA ALA A 7 12.15 18.23 -53.42
C ALA A 7 11.85 16.76 -53.12
N THR A 8 12.18 16.31 -51.93
CA THR A 8 11.85 14.98 -51.46
C THR A 8 10.38 14.99 -50.98
N LEU A 9 9.50 14.34 -51.74
CA LEU A 9 8.11 14.10 -51.32
C LEU A 9 8.14 13.01 -50.21
N LEU A 10 7.92 13.40 -48.95
CA LEU A 10 7.53 12.47 -47.90
C LEU A 10 6.05 12.10 -48.09
N ALA A 11 5.77 10.98 -48.72
CA ALA A 11 4.47 10.35 -48.68
C ALA A 11 4.23 9.80 -47.29
N ALA A 12 3.46 10.49 -46.47
CA ALA A 12 2.95 9.96 -45.21
C ALA A 12 1.96 8.82 -45.52
N VAL A 13 2.39 7.58 -45.45
CA VAL A 13 1.50 6.42 -45.44
C VAL A 13 0.78 6.44 -44.11
N GLN A 14 -0.44 6.98 -44.10
CA GLN A 14 -1.37 6.74 -43.00
C GLN A 14 -1.78 5.27 -43.03
N ILE A 15 -1.10 4.45 -42.22
CA ILE A 15 -1.58 3.11 -41.89
C ILE A 15 -2.83 3.29 -41.02
N THR A 16 -4.00 3.34 -41.63
CA THR A 16 -5.26 3.18 -40.93
C THR A 16 -5.31 1.74 -40.45
N PHE A 17 -4.96 1.49 -39.19
CA PHE A 17 -5.36 0.27 -38.52
C PHE A 17 -6.90 0.26 -38.51
N ALA A 18 -7.51 -0.51 -39.41
CA ALA A 18 -8.91 -0.88 -39.29
C ALA A 18 -9.03 -1.85 -38.10
N GLY A 19 -8.99 -1.31 -36.89
CA GLY A 19 -9.19 -2.06 -35.65
C GLY A 19 -10.54 -2.75 -35.69
N SER A 20 -10.62 -3.96 -35.12
CA SER A 20 -11.88 -4.67 -34.92
C SER A 20 -12.90 -3.73 -34.28
N LYS A 21 -14.11 -3.61 -34.84
CA LYS A 21 -15.21 -2.84 -34.26
C LYS A 21 -15.83 -3.52 -33.03
N THR A 22 -15.26 -4.63 -32.57
CA THR A 22 -15.72 -5.38 -31.42
C THR A 22 -14.61 -5.52 -30.40
N ALA A 23 -14.98 -5.40 -29.13
CA ALA A 23 -14.05 -5.55 -28.01
C ALA A 23 -13.43 -6.95 -27.96
N PRO A 24 -12.14 -7.08 -27.62
CA PRO A 24 -11.43 -8.37 -27.65
C PRO A 24 -11.93 -9.37 -26.61
N ASP A 25 -12.63 -8.91 -25.58
CA ASP A 25 -13.24 -9.70 -24.50
C ASP A 25 -14.69 -10.14 -24.79
N LEU A 26 -15.24 -9.84 -25.97
CA LEU A 26 -16.48 -10.45 -26.41
C LEU A 26 -16.26 -11.94 -26.75
N PRO A 27 -17.23 -12.82 -26.44
CA PRO A 27 -17.14 -14.25 -26.77
C PRO A 27 -16.84 -14.48 -28.26
N LYS A 28 -15.88 -15.35 -28.56
CA LYS A 28 -15.49 -15.65 -29.95
C LYS A 28 -16.44 -16.62 -30.65
N THR A 29 -17.31 -17.32 -29.94
CA THR A 29 -18.24 -18.31 -30.45
C THR A 29 -19.63 -17.72 -30.58
N ALA A 30 -20.28 -17.95 -31.77
CA ALA A 30 -21.65 -17.57 -32.02
C ALA A 30 -22.60 -18.44 -31.17
N GLY A 31 -23.04 -17.92 -30.00
CA GLY A 31 -24.06 -18.55 -29.16
C GLY A 31 -25.38 -17.77 -29.22
N LEU A 32 -26.47 -18.44 -28.84
CA LEU A 32 -27.78 -17.81 -28.69
C LEU A 32 -27.94 -17.06 -27.36
N ASN A 33 -26.97 -17.16 -26.47
CA ASN A 33 -26.98 -16.46 -25.19
C ASN A 33 -26.91 -14.94 -25.40
N LEU A 34 -27.79 -14.23 -24.71
CA LEU A 34 -27.80 -12.76 -24.73
C LEU A 34 -26.60 -12.22 -23.95
N ILE A 35 -25.88 -11.30 -24.56
CA ILE A 35 -24.75 -10.57 -24.00
C ILE A 35 -25.18 -9.14 -23.81
N GLU A 36 -24.94 -8.60 -22.64
CA GLU A 36 -25.17 -7.19 -22.34
C GLU A 36 -24.07 -6.34 -22.97
N VAL A 37 -24.44 -5.44 -23.88
CA VAL A 37 -23.48 -4.68 -24.68
C VAL A 37 -23.83 -3.19 -24.75
N ILE A 38 -22.79 -2.38 -25.00
CA ILE A 38 -22.91 -1.00 -25.48
C ILE A 38 -22.55 -0.99 -26.95
N VAL A 39 -23.51 -0.60 -27.79
CA VAL A 39 -23.33 -0.36 -29.23
C VAL A 39 -23.11 1.13 -29.42
N GLN A 40 -21.91 1.53 -29.83
CA GLN A 40 -21.57 2.91 -30.12
C GLN A 40 -21.68 3.19 -31.62
N PHE A 41 -22.32 4.30 -31.94
CA PHE A 41 -22.46 4.80 -33.31
C PHE A 41 -21.43 5.90 -33.58
N LYS A 42 -21.10 6.13 -34.84
CA LYS A 42 -20.21 7.25 -35.24
C LYS A 42 -20.81 8.63 -34.91
N ASN A 43 -22.14 8.72 -34.99
CA ASN A 43 -22.92 9.90 -34.62
C ASN A 43 -24.05 9.50 -33.69
N LEU A 44 -24.81 10.43 -33.14
CA LEU A 44 -26.00 10.10 -32.35
C LEU A 44 -26.92 9.16 -33.14
N PRO A 45 -27.38 8.06 -32.56
CA PRO A 45 -28.25 7.10 -33.25
C PRO A 45 -29.55 7.77 -33.68
N THR A 46 -29.92 7.54 -34.93
CA THR A 46 -31.18 8.03 -35.50
C THR A 46 -32.35 7.17 -35.03
N LYS A 47 -33.59 7.66 -35.26
CA LYS A 47 -34.79 6.86 -34.96
C LYS A 47 -34.82 5.53 -35.71
N ASP A 48 -34.26 5.49 -36.92
CA ASP A 48 -34.18 4.25 -37.72
C ASP A 48 -33.13 3.28 -37.15
N ASP A 49 -31.99 3.78 -36.68
CA ASP A 49 -31.00 2.98 -35.98
C ASP A 49 -31.61 2.32 -34.74
N LEU A 50 -32.35 3.09 -33.94
CA LEU A 50 -33.02 2.60 -32.73
C LEU A 50 -34.13 1.59 -33.07
N LYS A 51 -34.89 1.83 -34.15
CA LYS A 51 -35.95 0.92 -34.62
C LYS A 51 -35.39 -0.44 -35.05
N GLN A 52 -34.21 -0.49 -35.65
CA GLN A 52 -33.52 -1.72 -35.98
C GLN A 52 -33.10 -2.55 -34.76
N LEU A 53 -32.80 -1.91 -33.65
CA LEU A 53 -32.44 -2.56 -32.39
C LEU A 53 -33.66 -2.94 -31.53
N GLY A 54 -34.82 -2.32 -31.77
CA GLY A 54 -36.05 -2.52 -31.00
C GLY A 54 -36.52 -3.98 -30.83
N PRO A 55 -36.38 -4.86 -31.86
CA PRO A 55 -36.76 -6.26 -31.72
C PRO A 55 -35.98 -7.07 -30.69
N TYR A 56 -34.84 -6.56 -30.20
CA TYR A 56 -33.97 -7.28 -29.25
C TYR A 56 -34.23 -6.92 -27.79
N GLY A 57 -35.22 -6.08 -27.50
CA GLY A 57 -35.64 -5.79 -26.14
C GLY A 57 -35.51 -4.32 -25.71
N GLN A 58 -35.58 -4.10 -24.40
CA GLN A 58 -35.43 -2.74 -23.85
C GLN A 58 -34.01 -2.22 -24.06
N MET A 59 -33.92 -0.96 -24.48
CA MET A 59 -32.65 -0.29 -24.70
C MET A 59 -32.58 1.02 -23.91
N LYS A 60 -31.38 1.35 -23.40
CA LYS A 60 -31.09 2.62 -22.74
C LYS A 60 -30.17 3.44 -23.63
N GLN A 61 -30.57 4.65 -24.00
CA GLN A 61 -29.74 5.56 -24.80
C GLN A 61 -28.65 6.18 -23.90
N LEU A 62 -27.44 6.21 -24.45
CA LEU A 62 -26.22 6.77 -23.84
C LEU A 62 -25.67 7.88 -24.74
N ASN A 63 -26.35 9.02 -24.76
CA ASN A 63 -26.10 10.10 -25.75
C ASN A 63 -24.68 10.67 -25.68
N ILE A 64 -24.05 10.72 -24.49
CA ILE A 64 -22.69 11.25 -24.31
C ILE A 64 -21.59 10.42 -25.01
N VAL A 65 -21.91 9.16 -25.35
CA VAL A 65 -21.00 8.26 -26.09
C VAL A 65 -21.60 7.83 -27.43
N ASN A 66 -22.64 8.51 -27.92
CA ASN A 66 -23.41 8.16 -29.12
C ASN A 66 -23.83 6.68 -29.14
N GLY A 67 -24.21 6.15 -27.99
CA GLY A 67 -24.39 4.71 -27.80
C GLY A 67 -25.77 4.28 -27.32
N VAL A 68 -25.99 2.99 -27.39
CA VAL A 68 -27.18 2.30 -26.88
C VAL A 68 -26.73 1.10 -26.07
N HIS A 69 -27.28 0.95 -24.87
CA HIS A 69 -27.09 -0.20 -23.99
C HIS A 69 -28.28 -1.15 -24.15
N LEU A 70 -28.01 -2.42 -24.45
CA LEU A 70 -29.04 -3.45 -24.63
C LEU A 70 -28.42 -4.87 -24.57
N TRP A 71 -29.28 -5.89 -24.64
CA TRP A 71 -28.89 -7.29 -24.65
C TRP A 71 -28.99 -7.86 -26.06
N LEU A 72 -27.88 -8.42 -26.60
CA LEU A 72 -27.82 -8.97 -27.94
C LEU A 72 -27.17 -10.35 -27.96
N PRO A 73 -27.65 -11.31 -28.81
CA PRO A 73 -26.90 -12.51 -29.07
C PRO A 73 -25.66 -12.21 -29.94
N MET A 74 -24.60 -13.01 -29.78
CA MET A 74 -23.33 -12.80 -30.49
C MET A 74 -23.50 -12.78 -32.02
N ALA A 75 -24.44 -13.53 -32.58
CA ALA A 75 -24.76 -13.52 -34.00
C ALA A 75 -25.17 -12.11 -34.48
N ILE A 76 -25.96 -11.37 -33.70
CA ILE A 76 -26.41 -10.03 -34.03
C ILE A 76 -25.27 -9.01 -33.83
N ILE A 77 -24.46 -9.16 -32.79
CA ILE A 77 -23.27 -8.33 -32.57
C ILE A 77 -22.35 -8.38 -33.80
N ASN A 78 -22.13 -9.58 -34.36
CA ASN A 78 -21.30 -9.78 -35.56
C ASN A 78 -21.91 -9.15 -36.84
N ILE A 79 -23.22 -9.06 -36.93
CA ILE A 79 -23.92 -8.39 -38.05
C ILE A 79 -23.77 -6.86 -37.87
N LEU A 80 -24.06 -6.34 -36.69
CA LEU A 80 -23.99 -4.92 -36.38
C LEU A 80 -22.56 -4.35 -36.56
N ALA A 81 -21.54 -5.12 -36.18
CA ALA A 81 -20.14 -4.70 -36.35
C ALA A 81 -19.76 -4.44 -37.82
N LYS A 82 -20.48 -5.01 -38.78
CA LYS A 82 -20.26 -4.81 -40.23
C LYS A 82 -20.91 -3.54 -40.76
N LEU A 83 -21.86 -2.95 -40.04
CA LEU A 83 -22.57 -1.76 -40.49
C LEU A 83 -21.64 -0.54 -40.48
N PRO A 84 -21.75 0.33 -41.50
CA PRO A 84 -20.84 1.49 -41.64
C PRO A 84 -21.01 2.56 -40.55
N ASN A 85 -22.23 2.69 -39.99
CA ASN A 85 -22.58 3.65 -38.94
C ASN A 85 -22.19 3.20 -37.52
N ILE A 86 -21.86 1.94 -37.31
CA ILE A 86 -21.34 1.43 -36.03
C ILE A 86 -19.86 1.79 -35.90
N ALA A 87 -19.53 2.44 -34.78
CA ALA A 87 -18.16 2.79 -34.39
C ALA A 87 -17.49 1.65 -33.62
N TYR A 88 -18.17 1.15 -32.57
CA TYR A 88 -17.62 0.10 -31.70
C TYR A 88 -18.71 -0.64 -30.92
N ILE A 89 -18.45 -1.89 -30.56
CA ILE A 89 -19.33 -2.69 -29.69
C ILE A 89 -18.50 -3.31 -28.60
N SER A 90 -18.86 -3.03 -27.35
CA SER A 90 -18.22 -3.59 -26.16
C SER A 90 -19.23 -4.30 -25.26
N PRO A 91 -18.84 -5.35 -24.53
CA PRO A 91 -19.68 -5.86 -23.46
C PRO A 91 -19.86 -4.80 -22.38
N VAL A 92 -21.00 -4.82 -21.69
CA VAL A 92 -21.15 -4.02 -20.47
C VAL A 92 -20.28 -4.67 -19.41
N ARG A 93 -19.19 -3.99 -19.09
CA ARG A 93 -18.31 -4.39 -18.02
C ARG A 93 -18.91 -3.88 -16.72
N ARG A 94 -19.08 -4.77 -15.76
CA ARG A 94 -19.53 -4.36 -14.43
C ARG A 94 -18.49 -3.41 -13.85
N VAL A 95 -18.87 -2.15 -13.70
CA VAL A 95 -18.17 -1.19 -12.85
C VAL A 95 -18.53 -1.59 -11.44
N LYS A 96 -17.64 -2.31 -10.76
CA LYS A 96 -17.78 -2.54 -9.32
C LYS A 96 -17.61 -1.18 -8.66
N GLY A 97 -18.53 -0.84 -7.75
CA GLY A 97 -18.34 0.26 -6.81
C GLY A 97 -16.97 0.09 -6.17
N ALA A 98 -16.25 1.20 -6.02
CA ALA A 98 -14.84 1.22 -5.71
C ALA A 98 -14.53 0.29 -4.54
N LEU A 99 -13.56 -0.59 -4.79
CA LEU A 99 -12.73 -1.22 -3.79
C LEU A 99 -12.42 -0.24 -2.68
N ASP A 100 -12.22 -0.77 -1.47
CA ASP A 100 -11.74 0.01 -0.35
C ASP A 100 -10.69 1.03 -0.82
N ILE A 101 -10.83 2.20 -0.30
CA ILE A 101 -10.06 3.41 -0.57
C ILE A 101 -8.55 3.11 -0.67
N THR A 102 -8.06 2.26 0.23
CA THR A 102 -6.65 1.91 0.37
C THR A 102 -6.02 1.38 -0.92
N THR A 103 -6.64 0.40 -1.57
CA THR A 103 -6.05 -0.24 -2.78
C THR A 103 -6.07 0.67 -4.00
N GLN A 104 -7.04 1.59 -4.06
CA GLN A 104 -7.11 2.60 -5.13
C GLN A 104 -6.11 3.74 -4.89
N ALA A 105 -5.99 4.23 -3.66
CA ALA A 105 -5.06 5.30 -3.31
C ALA A 105 -3.61 4.95 -3.67
N VAL A 106 -3.22 3.66 -3.53
CA VAL A 106 -1.89 3.18 -3.93
C VAL A 106 -1.83 2.64 -5.37
N ASN A 107 -2.92 2.71 -6.15
CA ASN A 107 -3.02 2.20 -7.53
C ASN A 107 -2.80 0.67 -7.66
N ALA A 108 -3.07 -0.12 -6.62
CA ALA A 108 -2.95 -1.58 -6.67
C ALA A 108 -4.00 -2.22 -7.60
N ASN A 109 -5.20 -1.64 -7.66
CA ASN A 109 -6.28 -2.08 -8.55
C ASN A 109 -5.90 -2.04 -10.04
N LEU A 110 -4.94 -1.21 -10.45
CA LEU A 110 -4.42 -1.18 -11.82
C LEU A 110 -3.57 -2.42 -12.12
N ALA A 111 -2.81 -2.93 -11.14
CA ALA A 111 -2.01 -4.15 -11.30
C ALA A 111 -2.87 -5.36 -11.63
N TRP A 112 -4.06 -5.47 -11.04
CA TRP A 112 -4.96 -6.59 -11.27
C TRP A 112 -5.48 -6.68 -12.70
N GLN A 113 -5.59 -5.54 -13.40
CA GLN A 113 -5.98 -5.51 -14.83
C GLN A 113 -4.96 -6.23 -15.73
N TYR A 114 -3.71 -6.33 -15.28
CA TYR A 114 -2.62 -7.04 -15.95
C TYR A 114 -2.41 -8.47 -15.41
N GLY A 115 -3.27 -8.93 -14.49
CA GLY A 115 -3.16 -10.25 -13.87
C GLY A 115 -2.18 -10.34 -12.69
N TRP A 116 -1.62 -9.21 -12.25
CA TRP A 116 -0.75 -9.17 -11.08
C TRP A 116 -1.59 -9.12 -9.81
N THR A 117 -1.74 -10.25 -9.14
CA THR A 117 -2.62 -10.44 -7.96
C THR A 117 -1.90 -11.08 -6.77
N GLY A 118 -0.58 -11.28 -6.89
CA GLY A 118 0.25 -11.95 -5.89
C GLY A 118 0.28 -13.47 -6.01
N THR A 119 -0.30 -14.05 -7.07
CA THR A 119 -0.37 -15.51 -7.26
C THR A 119 1.01 -16.16 -7.20
N GLY A 120 1.13 -17.22 -6.39
CA GLY A 120 2.36 -17.99 -6.21
C GLY A 120 3.37 -17.39 -5.23
N ILE A 121 3.13 -16.18 -4.71
CA ILE A 121 4.02 -15.55 -3.71
C ILE A 121 3.53 -15.89 -2.31
N GLY A 122 4.44 -16.36 -1.45
CA GLY A 122 4.22 -16.54 -0.02
C GLY A 122 4.57 -15.28 0.78
N ILE A 123 3.67 -14.86 1.66
CA ILE A 123 3.91 -13.78 2.64
C ILE A 123 3.78 -14.35 4.05
N ALA A 124 4.85 -14.26 4.82
CA ALA A 124 4.81 -14.59 6.25
C ALA A 124 4.26 -13.39 7.03
N VAL A 125 3.17 -13.61 7.72
CA VAL A 125 2.54 -12.65 8.65
C VAL A 125 2.95 -13.09 10.05
N ILE A 126 3.86 -12.33 10.66
CA ILE A 126 4.34 -12.56 12.02
C ILE A 126 3.58 -11.59 12.92
N ASP A 127 2.53 -12.11 13.59
CA ASP A 127 1.53 -11.29 14.28
C ASP A 127 0.75 -12.13 15.32
N SER A 128 -0.50 -11.77 15.64
CA SER A 128 -1.37 -12.44 16.62
C SER A 128 -2.07 -13.69 16.08
N GLY A 129 -1.79 -14.10 14.84
CA GLY A 129 -2.44 -15.23 14.18
C GLY A 129 -3.36 -14.79 13.03
N ILE A 130 -3.95 -15.76 12.32
CA ILE A 130 -4.89 -15.53 11.24
C ILE A 130 -6.10 -16.43 11.42
N ALA A 131 -7.27 -15.87 11.71
CA ALA A 131 -8.52 -16.61 11.80
C ALA A 131 -8.97 -17.17 10.44
N ALA A 132 -9.67 -18.32 10.47
CA ALA A 132 -10.28 -18.88 9.28
C ALA A 132 -11.44 -17.99 8.81
N ARG A 133 -11.26 -17.30 7.69
CA ARG A 133 -12.24 -16.38 7.13
C ARG A 133 -12.44 -16.65 5.64
N HIS A 134 -13.66 -16.45 5.17
CA HIS A 134 -14.04 -16.69 3.78
C HIS A 134 -13.24 -15.82 2.81
N ASP A 135 -12.96 -14.59 3.18
CA ASP A 135 -12.14 -13.64 2.41
C ASP A 135 -10.66 -14.06 2.28
N LEU A 136 -10.19 -15.01 3.08
CA LEU A 136 -8.83 -15.55 3.03
C LEU A 136 -8.76 -16.94 2.37
N THR A 137 -9.80 -17.29 1.60
CA THR A 137 -9.83 -18.50 0.77
C THR A 137 -9.50 -18.20 -0.70
N ASN A 138 -9.45 -19.24 -1.53
CA ASN A 138 -9.37 -19.07 -2.97
C ASN A 138 -10.64 -18.40 -3.55
N SER A 139 -10.62 -18.08 -4.82
CA SER A 139 -11.76 -17.41 -5.50
C SER A 139 -13.07 -18.23 -5.48
N GLY A 140 -12.99 -19.52 -5.21
CA GLY A 140 -14.15 -20.40 -5.05
C GLY A 140 -14.71 -20.43 -3.62
N GLY A 141 -14.10 -19.76 -2.67
CA GLY A 141 -14.57 -19.70 -1.27
C GLY A 141 -14.32 -20.96 -0.44
N VAL A 142 -13.55 -21.93 -0.95
CA VAL A 142 -13.44 -23.28 -0.35
C VAL A 142 -12.08 -23.54 0.26
N THR A 143 -11.00 -23.27 -0.48
CA THR A 143 -9.65 -23.63 -0.06
C THR A 143 -8.97 -22.44 0.60
N SER A 144 -8.49 -22.61 1.83
CA SER A 144 -7.72 -21.59 2.55
C SER A 144 -6.44 -21.24 1.80
N ARG A 145 -6.12 -19.94 1.76
CA ARG A 145 -4.82 -19.43 1.30
C ARG A 145 -3.82 -19.27 2.43
N VAL A 146 -4.21 -19.56 3.68
CA VAL A 146 -3.28 -19.76 4.79
C VAL A 146 -2.74 -21.19 4.65
N VAL A 147 -1.55 -21.31 4.07
CA VAL A 147 -0.96 -22.60 3.65
C VAL A 147 -0.06 -23.22 4.71
N TYR A 148 0.34 -22.45 5.71
CA TYR A 148 1.13 -22.91 6.85
C TYR A 148 0.74 -22.11 8.10
N ARG A 149 0.81 -22.76 9.27
CA ARG A 149 0.54 -22.15 10.58
C ARG A 149 1.51 -22.68 11.62
N GLN A 150 2.02 -21.79 12.46
CA GLN A 150 2.76 -22.12 13.66
C GLN A 150 2.55 -21.03 14.71
N SER A 151 2.48 -21.41 15.98
CA SER A 151 2.33 -20.49 17.11
C SER A 151 3.45 -20.70 18.12
N TRP A 152 3.97 -19.60 18.62
CA TRP A 152 4.86 -19.53 19.78
C TRP A 152 4.14 -18.93 20.99
N ALA A 153 2.99 -18.31 20.80
CA ALA A 153 2.15 -17.81 21.89
C ALA A 153 1.74 -18.95 22.84
N ASP A 154 1.51 -18.64 24.10
CA ASP A 154 1.14 -19.61 25.14
C ASP A 154 -0.13 -20.40 24.78
N SER A 155 -1.08 -19.74 24.12
CA SER A 155 -2.21 -20.41 23.50
C SER A 155 -1.74 -21.21 22.29
N GLN A 156 -1.71 -22.54 22.39
CA GLN A 156 -1.30 -23.47 21.33
C GLN A 156 -2.32 -23.52 20.17
N VAL A 157 -3.42 -22.80 20.24
CA VAL A 157 -4.43 -22.71 19.18
C VAL A 157 -4.01 -21.62 18.22
N ALA A 158 -3.77 -21.97 16.97
CA ALA A 158 -3.43 -21.03 15.90
C ALA A 158 -4.64 -20.17 15.45
N ALA A 159 -5.54 -19.84 16.37
CA ALA A 159 -6.61 -18.87 16.17
C ALA A 159 -6.06 -17.47 16.48
N ASP A 160 -6.67 -16.45 15.93
CA ASP A 160 -6.35 -15.06 16.23
C ASP A 160 -7.31 -14.54 17.30
N ASP A 161 -6.93 -14.73 18.57
CA ASP A 161 -7.77 -14.30 19.70
C ASP A 161 -7.70 -12.78 19.91
N TYR A 162 -6.61 -12.13 19.46
CA TYR A 162 -6.49 -10.68 19.51
C TYR A 162 -7.25 -10.00 18.36
N GLY A 163 -7.08 -10.47 17.12
CA GLY A 163 -7.77 -10.00 15.93
C GLY A 163 -6.95 -9.08 15.02
N HIS A 164 -5.71 -8.76 15.41
CA HIS A 164 -4.85 -7.85 14.63
C HIS A 164 -4.25 -8.54 13.40
N GLY A 165 -3.68 -9.75 13.55
CA GLY A 165 -3.06 -10.47 12.45
C GLY A 165 -4.03 -10.85 11.34
N THR A 166 -5.29 -11.18 11.68
CA THR A 166 -6.35 -11.39 10.66
C THR A 166 -6.63 -10.12 9.87
N HIS A 167 -6.68 -8.96 10.54
CA HIS A 167 -6.90 -7.67 9.89
C HIS A 167 -5.73 -7.34 8.95
N VAL A 168 -4.50 -7.52 9.40
CA VAL A 168 -3.27 -7.37 8.61
C VAL A 168 -3.27 -8.30 7.39
N ALA A 169 -3.58 -9.60 7.59
CA ALA A 169 -3.68 -10.57 6.49
C ALA A 169 -4.74 -10.19 5.46
N GLY A 170 -5.85 -9.59 5.91
CA GLY A 170 -6.90 -9.08 5.04
C GLY A 170 -6.44 -7.90 4.18
N ILE A 171 -5.67 -6.94 4.73
CA ILE A 171 -5.07 -5.83 3.96
C ILE A 171 -4.11 -6.37 2.90
N ILE A 172 -3.32 -7.38 3.24
CA ILE A 172 -2.43 -8.03 2.29
C ILE A 172 -3.22 -8.69 1.18
N GLY A 173 -4.20 -9.56 1.54
CA GLY A 173 -4.67 -10.56 0.61
C GLY A 173 -6.14 -10.97 0.71
N SER A 174 -7.05 -10.18 1.29
CA SER A 174 -8.50 -10.46 1.18
C SER A 174 -8.93 -10.55 -0.29
N ASN A 175 -9.76 -11.53 -0.62
CA ASN A 175 -10.39 -11.62 -1.95
C ASN A 175 -11.75 -10.89 -1.99
N GLY A 176 -12.23 -10.37 -0.87
CA GLY A 176 -13.46 -9.60 -0.73
C GLY A 176 -14.75 -10.39 -0.97
N LEU A 177 -14.74 -11.71 -0.80
CA LEU A 177 -15.93 -12.55 -1.06
C LEU A 177 -17.12 -12.17 -0.18
N ASP A 178 -16.88 -11.82 1.09
CA ASP A 178 -17.92 -11.43 2.05
C ASP A 178 -18.48 -10.00 1.82
N SER A 179 -17.93 -9.28 0.83
CA SER A 179 -18.36 -7.93 0.47
C SER A 179 -18.52 -7.73 -1.05
N THR A 180 -18.65 -8.82 -1.82
CA THR A 180 -18.77 -8.78 -3.28
C THR A 180 -20.11 -9.38 -3.74
N GLY A 181 -20.80 -8.69 -4.64
CA GLY A 181 -22.06 -9.14 -5.25
C GLY A 181 -23.15 -8.06 -5.23
N ALA A 182 -24.36 -8.42 -5.69
CA ALA A 182 -25.46 -7.46 -5.86
C ALA A 182 -25.98 -6.87 -4.52
N GLY A 183 -25.68 -7.54 -3.40
CA GLY A 183 -26.06 -7.09 -2.05
C GLY A 183 -25.09 -6.07 -1.43
N PHE A 184 -24.01 -5.69 -2.13
CA PHE A 184 -22.96 -4.87 -1.54
C PHE A 184 -22.66 -3.63 -2.38
N THR A 185 -22.37 -2.52 -1.69
CA THR A 185 -21.99 -1.23 -2.27
C THR A 185 -20.48 -1.02 -2.27
N ARG A 186 -19.74 -1.75 -1.43
CA ARG A 186 -18.29 -1.71 -1.29
C ARG A 186 -17.72 -3.12 -1.26
N THR A 187 -16.48 -3.30 -1.73
CA THR A 187 -15.75 -4.57 -1.68
C THR A 187 -14.40 -4.34 -1.01
N PHE A 188 -14.11 -5.08 0.05
CA PHE A 188 -12.85 -4.95 0.81
C PHE A 188 -11.85 -6.00 0.32
N MET A 189 -11.15 -5.69 -0.75
CA MET A 189 -10.07 -6.52 -1.29
C MET A 189 -8.71 -6.07 -0.78
N GLY A 190 -7.84 -7.03 -0.47
CA GLY A 190 -6.44 -6.78 -0.17
C GLY A 190 -5.64 -6.38 -1.41
N VAL A 191 -4.42 -5.88 -1.17
CA VAL A 191 -3.53 -5.39 -2.24
C VAL A 191 -3.12 -6.51 -3.21
N ALA A 192 -2.86 -7.70 -2.69
CA ALA A 192 -2.45 -8.89 -3.44
C ALA A 192 -3.40 -10.07 -3.15
N PRO A 193 -4.63 -10.09 -3.73
CA PRO A 193 -5.73 -10.95 -3.31
C PRO A 193 -5.52 -12.46 -3.56
N ASN A 194 -4.44 -12.87 -4.21
CA ASN A 194 -4.14 -14.27 -4.50
C ASN A 194 -2.80 -14.76 -3.92
N VAL A 195 -2.21 -14.04 -2.97
CA VAL A 195 -1.01 -14.53 -2.26
C VAL A 195 -1.31 -15.75 -1.39
N ASN A 196 -0.30 -16.54 -1.13
CA ASN A 196 -0.30 -17.54 -0.06
C ASN A 196 0.12 -16.85 1.25
N LEU A 197 -0.58 -17.14 2.33
CA LEU A 197 -0.33 -16.60 3.65
C LEU A 197 0.33 -17.67 4.54
N ILE A 198 1.37 -17.29 5.22
CA ILE A 198 2.07 -18.11 6.21
C ILE A 198 1.83 -17.45 7.56
N ASP A 199 1.07 -18.11 8.42
CA ASP A 199 0.62 -17.65 9.73
C ASP A 199 1.63 -18.03 10.79
N LEU A 200 2.37 -17.06 11.30
CA LEU A 200 3.39 -17.22 12.34
C LEU A 200 2.99 -16.38 13.56
N ARG A 201 2.23 -17.01 14.46
CA ARG A 201 1.68 -16.32 15.62
C ARG A 201 2.72 -16.16 16.72
N VAL A 202 2.97 -14.93 17.13
CA VAL A 202 3.91 -14.54 18.19
C VAL A 202 3.28 -13.62 19.24
N LEU A 203 2.06 -13.09 18.99
CA LEU A 203 1.38 -12.21 19.92
C LEU A 203 0.24 -12.94 20.64
N GLU A 204 0.08 -12.64 21.91
CA GLU A 204 -0.96 -13.14 22.79
C GLU A 204 -2.32 -12.47 22.53
N SER A 205 -3.33 -12.89 23.30
CA SER A 205 -4.71 -12.38 23.17
C SER A 205 -4.86 -10.91 23.61
N ASP A 206 -3.88 -10.33 24.25
CA ASP A 206 -3.81 -8.90 24.62
C ASP A 206 -2.97 -8.05 23.63
N GLY A 207 -2.39 -8.71 22.60
CA GLY A 207 -1.56 -8.06 21.59
C GLY A 207 -0.09 -7.88 21.99
N THR A 208 0.33 -8.42 23.12
CA THR A 208 1.75 -8.43 23.55
C THR A 208 2.45 -9.70 23.08
N GLY A 209 3.78 -9.72 23.06
CA GLY A 209 4.57 -10.89 22.70
C GLY A 209 6.04 -10.73 23.05
N ASP A 210 6.77 -11.84 22.99
CA ASP A 210 8.19 -11.89 23.32
C ASP A 210 9.07 -11.77 22.06
N GLU A 211 10.17 -11.03 22.19
CA GLU A 211 11.15 -10.84 21.12
C GLU A 211 11.75 -12.15 20.63
N GLY A 212 12.01 -13.10 21.57
CA GLY A 212 12.54 -14.42 21.23
C GLY A 212 11.63 -15.19 20.28
N ASP A 213 10.31 -15.09 20.46
CA ASP A 213 9.32 -15.73 19.60
C ASP A 213 9.27 -15.11 18.21
N VAL A 214 9.40 -13.77 18.12
CA VAL A 214 9.51 -13.09 16.83
C VAL A 214 10.76 -13.54 16.07
N ILE A 215 11.91 -13.66 16.75
CA ILE A 215 13.15 -14.15 16.14
C ILE A 215 12.98 -15.60 15.67
N ALA A 216 12.34 -16.47 16.46
CA ALA A 216 12.05 -17.86 16.09
C ALA A 216 11.10 -17.95 14.89
N ALA A 217 10.11 -17.06 14.81
CA ALA A 217 9.18 -16.97 13.68
C ALA A 217 9.91 -16.52 12.40
N ILE A 218 10.81 -15.52 12.49
CA ILE A 218 11.64 -15.08 11.36
C ILE A 218 12.54 -16.24 10.89
N GLN A 219 13.20 -16.95 11.79
CA GLN A 219 14.00 -18.13 11.46
C GLN A 219 13.16 -19.20 10.75
N THR A 220 11.93 -19.42 11.19
CA THR A 220 11.00 -20.37 10.56
C THR A 220 10.62 -19.91 9.15
N ALA A 221 10.35 -18.63 8.95
CA ALA A 221 10.08 -18.09 7.62
C ALA A 221 11.26 -18.30 6.65
N ILE A 222 12.50 -18.12 7.14
CA ILE A 222 13.73 -18.40 6.36
C ILE A 222 13.82 -19.88 6.00
N ASN A 223 13.59 -20.78 6.97
CA ASN A 223 13.69 -22.22 6.77
C ASN A 223 12.63 -22.77 5.79
N LEU A 224 11.44 -22.16 5.78
CA LEU A 224 10.31 -22.54 4.93
C LEU A 224 10.26 -21.78 3.60
N LYS A 225 11.24 -20.88 3.34
CA LYS A 225 11.27 -19.99 2.18
C LYS A 225 11.00 -20.71 0.86
N ASP A 226 11.75 -21.76 0.59
CA ASP A 226 11.67 -22.48 -0.67
C ASP A 226 10.44 -23.39 -0.75
N THR A 227 9.96 -23.91 0.39
CA THR A 227 8.79 -24.78 0.46
C THR A 227 7.50 -24.04 0.09
N TYR A 228 7.34 -22.82 0.57
CA TYR A 228 6.12 -22.01 0.35
C TYR A 228 6.37 -20.77 -0.50
N ASN A 229 7.54 -20.67 -1.15
CA ASN A 229 7.96 -19.48 -1.90
C ASN A 229 7.76 -18.20 -1.10
N ILE A 230 8.24 -18.19 0.17
CA ILE A 230 8.14 -17.02 1.04
C ILE A 230 9.09 -15.96 0.52
N ARG A 231 8.54 -14.87 0.03
CA ARG A 231 9.30 -13.76 -0.56
C ARG A 231 9.19 -12.48 0.26
N VAL A 232 8.22 -12.43 1.17
CA VAL A 232 7.93 -11.25 2.00
C VAL A 232 7.67 -11.69 3.43
N ILE A 233 8.20 -10.97 4.40
CA ILE A 233 7.81 -10.99 5.81
C ILE A 233 7.14 -9.65 6.11
N ASN A 234 5.95 -9.69 6.72
CA ASN A 234 5.25 -8.55 7.26
C ASN A 234 5.36 -8.54 8.78
N LEU A 235 5.94 -7.47 9.34
CA LEU A 235 6.06 -7.22 10.77
C LEU A 235 5.28 -5.96 11.13
N SER A 236 3.99 -6.13 11.49
CA SER A 236 3.12 -5.05 11.96
C SER A 236 3.21 -4.89 13.48
N LEU A 237 4.42 -5.01 14.03
CA LEU A 237 4.73 -4.97 15.46
C LEU A 237 6.06 -4.24 15.68
N GLY A 238 6.36 -3.90 16.93
CA GLY A 238 7.64 -3.29 17.30
C GLY A 238 7.73 -2.96 18.78
N ARG A 239 8.93 -2.57 19.21
CA ARG A 239 9.24 -2.11 20.55
C ARG A 239 10.08 -0.83 20.52
N PRO A 240 10.22 -0.09 21.62
CA PRO A 240 11.18 1.01 21.71
C PRO A 240 12.61 0.55 21.40
N VAL A 241 13.43 1.46 20.86
CA VAL A 241 14.84 1.21 20.57
C VAL A 241 15.66 1.42 21.84
N TYR A 242 16.35 0.38 22.28
CA TYR A 242 17.21 0.41 23.48
C TYR A 242 18.70 0.35 23.16
N GLU A 243 19.04 -0.12 21.96
CA GLU A 243 20.43 -0.35 21.53
C GLU A 243 20.56 -0.13 20.02
N SER A 244 21.81 -0.04 19.56
CA SER A 244 22.10 0.07 18.12
C SER A 244 21.57 -1.16 17.37
N TYR A 245 21.04 -0.94 16.15
CA TYR A 245 20.60 -2.02 15.27
C TYR A 245 21.70 -3.08 15.04
N THR A 246 22.97 -2.67 15.14
CA THR A 246 24.12 -3.56 14.91
C THR A 246 24.26 -4.66 15.97
N VAL A 247 23.72 -4.44 17.16
CA VAL A 247 23.76 -5.40 18.29
C VAL A 247 22.37 -5.86 18.73
N ASP A 248 21.30 -5.22 18.28
CA ASP A 248 19.90 -5.58 18.56
C ASP A 248 19.59 -6.95 17.90
N PRO A 249 19.27 -8.01 18.69
CA PRO A 249 19.01 -9.34 18.13
C PRO A 249 17.86 -9.39 17.14
N LEU A 250 16.81 -8.57 17.34
CA LEU A 250 15.67 -8.50 16.43
C LEU A 250 16.05 -7.85 15.10
N CYS A 251 16.86 -6.80 15.12
CA CYS A 251 17.42 -6.19 13.91
C CYS A 251 18.32 -7.20 13.17
N GLN A 252 19.20 -7.94 13.88
CA GLN A 252 20.02 -8.97 13.28
C GLN A 252 19.18 -10.09 12.62
N ALA A 253 18.02 -10.46 13.21
CA ALA A 253 17.12 -11.45 12.63
C ALA A 253 16.46 -10.95 11.34
N VAL A 254 15.99 -9.72 11.29
CA VAL A 254 15.42 -9.14 10.05
C VAL A 254 16.47 -8.95 8.95
N GLU A 255 17.72 -8.60 9.32
CA GLU A 255 18.85 -8.60 8.38
C GLU A 255 19.13 -9.99 7.81
N ALA A 256 19.09 -11.04 8.65
CA ALA A 256 19.30 -12.41 8.21
C ALA A 256 18.24 -12.83 7.17
N ALA A 257 16.97 -12.46 7.38
CA ALA A 257 15.90 -12.70 6.41
C ALA A 257 16.13 -11.90 5.09
N TRP A 258 16.56 -10.64 5.20
CA TRP A 258 16.90 -9.82 4.04
C TRP A 258 18.04 -10.43 3.21
N LYS A 259 19.11 -10.83 3.88
CA LYS A 259 20.27 -11.52 3.26
C LYS A 259 19.90 -12.88 2.67
N ALA A 260 18.88 -13.56 3.21
CA ALA A 260 18.31 -14.79 2.65
C ALA A 260 17.43 -14.52 1.40
N GLY A 261 17.24 -13.26 0.99
CA GLY A 261 16.47 -12.88 -0.19
C GLY A 261 14.95 -12.74 0.06
N ILE A 262 14.55 -12.50 1.32
CA ILE A 262 13.17 -12.20 1.71
C ILE A 262 13.05 -10.71 1.98
N VAL A 263 12.09 -10.03 1.36
CA VAL A 263 11.81 -8.62 1.65
C VAL A 263 11.12 -8.52 3.00
N VAL A 264 11.70 -7.76 3.92
CA VAL A 264 11.11 -7.53 5.25
C VAL A 264 10.48 -6.15 5.29
N VAL A 265 9.18 -6.09 5.59
CA VAL A 265 8.40 -4.84 5.67
C VAL A 265 7.94 -4.67 7.12
N VAL A 266 8.27 -3.53 7.71
CA VAL A 266 8.13 -3.29 9.15
C VAL A 266 7.38 -1.99 9.43
N ALA A 267 6.52 -1.98 10.44
CA ALA A 267 5.84 -0.77 10.91
C ALA A 267 6.83 0.22 11.56
N ALA A 268 6.66 1.51 11.26
CA ALA A 268 7.50 2.55 11.85
C ALA A 268 7.24 2.73 13.37
N GLY A 269 6.06 2.33 13.86
CA GLY A 269 5.57 2.61 15.20
C GLY A 269 4.52 3.73 15.23
N ASN A 270 3.79 3.85 16.34
CA ASN A 270 2.68 4.80 16.49
C ASN A 270 2.92 5.85 17.58
N TYR A 271 4.18 6.24 17.78
CA TYR A 271 4.60 7.20 18.81
C TYR A 271 4.81 8.62 18.27
N GLY A 272 4.31 8.93 17.07
CA GLY A 272 4.50 10.25 16.43
C GLY A 272 3.86 11.43 17.18
N ARG A 273 2.95 11.15 18.13
CA ARG A 273 2.35 12.14 19.04
C ARG A 273 3.11 12.30 20.33
N ASP A 274 4.07 11.44 20.62
CA ASP A 274 4.88 11.54 21.83
C ASP A 274 5.72 12.82 21.82
N ASN A 275 5.55 13.64 22.83
CA ASN A 275 6.28 14.86 23.03
C ASN A 275 6.97 14.91 24.41
N SER A 276 7.17 13.77 25.05
CA SER A 276 7.76 13.65 26.38
C SER A 276 9.16 14.30 26.45
N PHE A 277 9.89 14.27 25.33
CA PHE A 277 11.20 14.90 25.19
C PHE A 277 11.18 16.23 24.43
N ASN A 278 9.98 16.80 24.20
CA ASN A 278 9.79 18.01 23.39
C ASN A 278 10.29 17.87 21.94
N THR A 279 10.21 16.66 21.39
CA THR A 279 10.68 16.32 20.03
C THR A 279 9.57 16.35 19.00
N LYS A 280 8.31 16.54 19.39
CA LYS A 280 7.12 16.49 18.53
C LYS A 280 7.03 15.17 17.75
N GLY A 281 7.38 14.07 18.39
CA GLY A 281 7.34 12.73 17.83
C GLY A 281 8.53 12.34 16.97
N TYR A 282 9.57 13.18 16.81
CA TYR A 282 10.81 12.78 16.18
C TYR A 282 11.65 11.90 17.10
N GLY A 283 12.42 10.96 16.50
CA GLY A 283 13.22 10.00 17.25
C GLY A 283 12.41 8.81 17.79
N THR A 284 11.21 8.54 17.25
CA THR A 284 10.27 7.55 17.80
C THR A 284 10.10 6.29 16.94
N ILE A 285 10.93 6.10 15.93
CA ILE A 285 10.92 4.85 15.13
C ILE A 285 11.17 3.65 16.04
N ALA A 286 10.33 2.63 15.93
CA ALA A 286 10.40 1.41 16.73
C ALA A 286 11.40 0.39 16.15
N SER A 287 11.97 -0.49 16.99
CA SER A 287 12.69 -1.68 16.56
C SER A 287 11.65 -2.76 16.12
N PRO A 288 11.90 -3.53 15.02
CA PRO A 288 13.08 -3.51 14.15
C PRO A 288 13.00 -2.54 12.96
N GLY A 289 12.03 -1.61 12.96
CA GLY A 289 11.92 -0.57 11.92
C GLY A 289 13.09 0.41 11.87
N ASN A 290 13.94 0.45 12.92
CA ASN A 290 15.17 1.23 12.95
C ASN A 290 16.32 0.62 12.14
N ASP A 291 16.18 -0.63 11.68
CA ASP A 291 17.20 -1.31 10.88
C ASP A 291 17.30 -0.70 9.47
N PRO A 292 18.53 -0.38 8.96
CA PRO A 292 18.71 0.29 7.66
C PRO A 292 18.35 -0.60 6.46
N TYR A 293 18.38 -1.92 6.57
CA TYR A 293 18.08 -2.83 5.47
C TYR A 293 16.59 -2.87 5.15
N VAL A 294 15.74 -3.06 6.16
CA VAL A 294 14.30 -3.32 5.99
C VAL A 294 13.54 -2.13 5.39
N ILE A 295 12.34 -2.41 4.85
CA ILE A 295 11.41 -1.35 4.42
C ILE A 295 10.55 -0.95 5.62
N THR A 296 10.80 0.23 6.16
CA THR A 296 10.03 0.79 7.28
C THR A 296 8.92 1.67 6.77
N VAL A 297 7.70 1.43 7.23
CA VAL A 297 6.48 2.03 6.68
C VAL A 297 5.80 2.94 7.70
N GLY A 298 5.67 4.22 7.34
CA GLY A 298 4.84 5.19 8.05
C GLY A 298 3.40 5.20 7.53
N ALA A 299 2.48 5.82 8.27
CA ALA A 299 1.06 5.83 7.96
C ALA A 299 0.57 7.18 7.42
N THR A 300 -0.30 7.15 6.41
CA THR A 300 -1.06 8.31 5.95
C THR A 300 -2.55 8.18 6.27
N ASN A 301 -3.23 9.33 6.34
CA ASN A 301 -4.67 9.44 6.44
C ASN A 301 -5.25 9.77 5.05
N ALA A 302 -5.92 8.80 4.45
CA ALA A 302 -6.55 8.91 3.13
C ALA A 302 -7.90 9.64 3.14
N LYS A 303 -8.28 10.28 4.26
CA LYS A 303 -9.49 11.12 4.42
C LYS A 303 -10.79 10.48 3.91
N GLY A 304 -10.84 9.15 3.84
CA GLY A 304 -12.01 8.43 3.38
C GLY A 304 -12.24 8.51 1.86
N THR A 305 -11.25 8.88 1.07
CA THR A 305 -11.31 8.99 -0.40
C THR A 305 -10.20 8.20 -1.09
N ALA A 306 -10.40 7.81 -2.34
CA ALA A 306 -9.36 7.20 -3.17
C ALA A 306 -8.45 8.26 -3.84
N ALA A 307 -8.87 9.51 -3.78
CA ALA A 307 -8.09 10.64 -4.30
C ALA A 307 -7.00 10.99 -3.29
N THR A 308 -5.77 11.10 -3.75
CA THR A 308 -4.60 11.28 -2.87
C THR A 308 -4.15 12.74 -2.69
N TRP A 309 -4.85 13.68 -3.33
CA TRP A 309 -4.50 15.12 -3.28
C TRP A 309 -4.82 15.79 -1.93
N ASP A 310 -5.71 15.19 -1.13
CA ASP A 310 -6.11 15.65 0.20
C ASP A 310 -5.55 14.79 1.34
N ASP A 311 -4.78 13.75 1.00
CA ASP A 311 -4.13 12.88 1.96
C ASP A 311 -3.11 13.65 2.82
N THR A 312 -2.98 13.22 4.06
CA THR A 312 -2.04 13.80 5.02
C THR A 312 -1.25 12.71 5.73
N ILE A 313 -0.13 13.07 6.35
CA ILE A 313 0.54 12.15 7.25
C ILE A 313 -0.35 11.93 8.49
N ALA A 314 -0.47 10.68 8.94
CA ALA A 314 -1.17 10.38 10.18
C ALA A 314 -0.33 10.84 11.38
N SER A 315 -0.96 11.58 12.30
CA SER A 315 -0.23 12.25 13.38
C SER A 315 0.47 11.28 14.35
N TYR A 316 -0.06 10.09 14.50
CA TYR A 316 0.52 9.03 15.33
C TYR A 316 1.72 8.33 14.66
N SER A 317 1.90 8.44 13.34
CA SER A 317 3.01 7.78 12.64
C SER A 317 4.35 8.21 13.24
N SER A 318 5.15 7.24 13.70
CA SER A 318 6.49 7.48 14.25
C SER A 318 7.39 8.15 13.23
N LYS A 319 8.30 8.99 13.73
CA LYS A 319 9.17 9.86 12.94
C LYS A 319 10.63 9.58 13.26
N GLY A 320 11.46 9.57 12.21
CA GLY A 320 12.90 9.49 12.35
C GLY A 320 13.56 10.82 12.79
N PRO A 321 14.89 10.89 12.75
CA PRO A 321 15.78 9.75 12.55
C PRO A 321 15.66 8.75 13.71
N THR A 322 16.22 7.54 13.58
CA THR A 322 16.19 6.55 14.68
C THR A 322 16.96 7.06 15.90
N ALA A 323 16.54 6.66 17.10
CA ALA A 323 16.97 7.28 18.33
C ALA A 323 18.48 7.16 18.61
N ILE A 324 19.12 6.03 18.27
CA ILE A 324 20.54 5.76 18.58
C ILE A 324 21.42 5.92 17.35
N ASP A 325 21.08 5.23 16.26
CA ASP A 325 21.92 5.17 15.06
C ASP A 325 21.63 6.29 14.05
N HIS A 326 20.61 7.09 14.32
CA HIS A 326 20.21 8.24 13.52
C HIS A 326 19.93 7.90 12.04
N ILE A 327 19.43 6.70 11.79
CA ILE A 327 19.04 6.26 10.45
C ILE A 327 17.81 7.06 10.01
N ALA A 328 17.82 7.53 8.76
CA ALA A 328 16.67 8.22 8.16
C ALA A 328 15.54 7.22 7.88
N LYS A 329 14.46 7.34 8.63
CA LYS A 329 13.25 6.51 8.57
C LYS A 329 12.00 7.40 8.76
N PRO A 330 10.80 6.95 8.32
CA PRO A 330 10.51 5.72 7.56
C PRO A 330 11.09 5.77 6.15
N ASP A 331 11.11 4.64 5.42
CA ASP A 331 11.53 4.62 4.01
C ASP A 331 10.41 5.08 3.07
N ILE A 332 9.15 4.79 3.43
CA ILE A 332 7.96 5.07 2.63
C ILE A 332 6.73 5.24 3.53
N VAL A 333 5.67 5.85 3.00
CA VAL A 333 4.37 5.91 3.68
C VAL A 333 3.27 5.30 2.80
N ALA A 334 2.25 4.75 3.46
CA ALA A 334 1.07 4.19 2.82
C ALA A 334 -0.19 4.44 3.68
N PRO A 335 -1.42 4.26 3.13
CA PRO A 335 -2.63 4.40 3.91
C PRO A 335 -2.64 3.49 5.15
N GLY A 336 -2.81 4.09 6.32
CA GLY A 336 -2.84 3.37 7.59
C GLY A 336 -3.92 3.86 8.54
N ASN A 337 -4.68 4.89 8.16
CA ASN A 337 -5.71 5.48 9.02
C ASN A 337 -7.11 5.05 8.61
N ASN A 338 -7.90 4.56 9.56
CA ASN A 338 -9.28 4.09 9.33
C ASN A 338 -9.40 3.01 8.23
N VAL A 339 -8.45 2.11 8.15
CA VAL A 339 -8.44 1.03 7.16
C VAL A 339 -9.43 -0.06 7.53
N VAL A 340 -10.34 -0.39 6.62
CA VAL A 340 -11.31 -1.48 6.79
C VAL A 340 -10.70 -2.77 6.24
N SER A 341 -10.70 -3.82 7.04
CA SER A 341 -10.22 -5.14 6.65
C SER A 341 -10.90 -6.26 7.42
N VAL A 342 -10.51 -7.50 7.16
CA VAL A 342 -11.12 -8.72 7.69
C VAL A 342 -11.04 -8.77 9.22
N SER A 343 -12.16 -9.05 9.87
CA SER A 343 -12.27 -9.28 11.31
C SER A 343 -11.98 -10.73 11.66
N ALA A 344 -11.29 -10.98 12.76
CA ALA A 344 -11.14 -12.33 13.32
C ALA A 344 -12.46 -12.88 13.91
N GLY A 345 -13.46 -12.03 14.08
CA GLY A 345 -14.80 -12.37 14.58
C GLY A 345 -15.11 -11.73 15.93
N THR A 346 -16.33 -11.92 16.37
CA THR A 346 -16.89 -11.29 17.57
C THR A 346 -16.25 -11.77 18.88
N SER A 347 -15.48 -12.86 18.86
CA SER A 347 -14.75 -13.37 20.03
C SER A 347 -13.39 -12.72 20.24
N SER A 348 -12.86 -12.02 19.24
CA SER A 348 -11.54 -11.40 19.35
C SER A 348 -11.52 -10.19 20.30
N THR A 349 -10.38 -9.98 20.94
CA THR A 349 -10.19 -8.87 21.89
C THR A 349 -10.46 -7.52 21.23
N LEU A 350 -9.93 -7.29 20.02
CA LEU A 350 -10.13 -6.02 19.29
C LEU A 350 -11.60 -5.74 18.94
N TYR A 351 -12.37 -6.78 18.62
CA TYR A 351 -13.81 -6.60 18.39
C TYR A 351 -14.53 -6.16 19.67
N ASN A 352 -14.13 -6.70 20.82
CA ASN A 352 -14.81 -6.45 22.09
C ASN A 352 -14.34 -5.21 22.84
N THR A 353 -13.14 -4.69 22.52
CA THR A 353 -12.56 -3.58 23.29
C THR A 353 -13.20 -2.23 22.95
N SER A 354 -13.55 -2.00 21.69
CA SER A 354 -14.10 -0.70 21.27
C SER A 354 -15.11 -0.82 20.15
N SER A 355 -16.28 -0.21 20.34
CA SER A 355 -17.27 -0.08 19.27
C SER A 355 -16.85 0.88 18.15
N ARG A 356 -15.81 1.69 18.34
CA ARG A 356 -15.29 2.60 17.30
C ARG A 356 -14.62 1.85 16.16
N THR A 357 -14.10 0.64 16.44
CA THR A 357 -13.50 -0.22 15.41
C THR A 357 -14.54 -0.92 14.55
N HIS A 358 -15.79 -0.92 14.96
CA HIS A 358 -16.86 -1.61 14.24
C HIS A 358 -17.19 -0.93 12.91
N VAL A 359 -17.44 -1.73 11.91
CA VAL A 359 -17.95 -1.32 10.60
C VAL A 359 -19.44 -1.62 10.56
N GLY A 360 -20.30 -0.59 10.50
CA GLY A 360 -21.74 -0.81 10.35
C GLY A 360 -22.06 -1.51 9.03
N ASN A 361 -22.97 -2.47 9.05
CA ASN A 361 -23.39 -3.20 7.83
C ASN A 361 -23.88 -2.23 6.73
N ALA A 362 -24.59 -1.17 7.10
CA ALA A 362 -25.02 -0.13 6.16
C ALA A 362 -23.87 0.59 5.42
N PHE A 363 -22.62 0.46 5.89
CA PHE A 363 -21.46 1.07 5.24
C PHE A 363 -21.10 0.38 3.93
N TYR A 364 -21.38 -0.93 3.80
CA TYR A 364 -20.99 -1.71 2.63
C TYR A 364 -22.10 -2.59 2.03
N GLU A 365 -23.23 -2.79 2.75
CA GLU A 365 -24.39 -3.53 2.24
C GLU A 365 -25.44 -2.59 1.62
N SER A 366 -26.12 -3.04 0.56
CA SER A 366 -27.06 -2.22 -0.21
C SER A 366 -28.46 -2.12 0.43
N ASN A 367 -28.79 -2.95 1.42
CA ASN A 367 -30.14 -3.13 1.93
C ASN A 367 -30.44 -2.33 3.23
N ASN A 368 -29.69 -1.27 3.54
CA ASN A 368 -29.75 -0.56 4.83
C ASN A 368 -29.68 -1.53 6.01
N ALA A 369 -28.84 -2.54 5.90
CA ALA A 369 -28.64 -3.55 6.94
C ALA A 369 -28.27 -2.87 8.26
N ARG A 370 -28.96 -3.27 9.35
CA ARG A 370 -28.73 -2.73 10.69
C ARG A 370 -27.64 -3.54 11.39
N GLY A 371 -27.02 -2.93 12.39
CA GLY A 371 -25.99 -3.54 13.23
C GLY A 371 -24.61 -3.47 12.63
N ASP A 372 -23.67 -4.07 13.36
CA ASP A 372 -22.25 -4.04 13.04
C ASP A 372 -21.83 -5.31 12.30
N SER A 373 -20.84 -5.17 11.43
CA SER A 373 -20.25 -6.28 10.70
C SER A 373 -19.50 -7.22 11.64
N THR A 374 -19.68 -8.51 11.43
CA THR A 374 -18.86 -9.55 12.06
C THR A 374 -17.69 -9.99 11.18
N SER A 375 -17.69 -9.54 9.92
CA SER A 375 -16.67 -9.88 8.91
C SER A 375 -15.57 -8.84 8.78
N TYR A 376 -15.83 -7.59 9.18
CA TYR A 376 -14.91 -6.47 8.98
C TYR A 376 -14.75 -5.61 10.23
N LEU A 377 -13.52 -5.13 10.43
CA LEU A 377 -13.16 -4.10 11.43
C LEU A 377 -12.46 -2.94 10.73
N ARG A 378 -12.42 -1.79 11.43
CA ARG A 378 -11.70 -0.59 11.01
C ARG A 378 -10.62 -0.29 12.04
N LEU A 379 -9.35 -0.30 11.62
CA LEU A 379 -8.21 -0.01 12.48
C LEU A 379 -7.33 1.10 11.89
N SER A 380 -6.56 1.74 12.76
CA SER A 380 -5.58 2.76 12.40
C SER A 380 -4.21 2.40 13.01
N GLY A 381 -3.14 2.64 12.27
CA GLY A 381 -1.77 2.37 12.72
C GLY A 381 -0.81 2.23 11.55
N THR A 382 0.48 2.37 11.81
CA THR A 382 1.53 1.96 10.86
C THR A 382 1.46 0.45 10.59
N SER A 383 0.88 -0.31 11.52
CA SER A 383 0.53 -1.73 11.36
C SER A 383 -0.46 -2.00 10.22
N MET A 384 -1.28 -1.01 9.81
CA MET A 384 -2.21 -1.12 8.67
C MET A 384 -1.54 -0.64 7.37
N ALA A 385 -0.59 0.28 7.46
CA ALA A 385 0.20 0.75 6.31
C ALA A 385 1.21 -0.30 5.82
N THR A 386 1.82 -1.04 6.75
CA THR A 386 2.83 -2.07 6.47
C THR A 386 2.32 -3.18 5.54
N PRO A 387 1.15 -3.81 5.77
CA PRO A 387 0.61 -4.83 4.88
C PRO A 387 0.23 -4.30 3.50
N VAL A 388 -0.07 -3.00 3.35
CA VAL A 388 -0.27 -2.39 2.02
C VAL A 388 1.02 -2.46 1.21
N VAL A 389 2.16 -2.13 1.83
CA VAL A 389 3.48 -2.23 1.19
C VAL A 389 3.87 -3.69 0.96
N ALA A 390 3.62 -4.59 1.92
CA ALA A 390 3.90 -6.03 1.77
C ALA A 390 3.13 -6.64 0.59
N GLY A 391 1.86 -6.28 0.42
CA GLY A 391 1.07 -6.66 -0.75
C GLY A 391 1.63 -6.10 -2.07
N ALA A 392 2.06 -4.83 -2.08
CA ALA A 392 2.69 -4.21 -3.25
C ALA A 392 3.98 -4.95 -3.66
N VAL A 393 4.81 -5.32 -2.68
CA VAL A 393 6.02 -6.13 -2.90
C VAL A 393 5.67 -7.47 -3.55
N ALA A 394 4.60 -8.14 -3.11
CA ALA A 394 4.18 -9.41 -3.71
C ALA A 394 3.76 -9.25 -5.19
N LEU A 395 3.08 -8.16 -5.54
CA LEU A 395 2.74 -7.86 -6.93
C LEU A 395 3.99 -7.65 -7.79
N MET A 396 5.01 -6.93 -7.26
CA MET A 396 6.28 -6.71 -7.93
C MET A 396 7.04 -8.03 -8.15
N LEU A 397 7.10 -8.88 -7.14
CA LEU A 397 7.78 -10.18 -7.19
C LEU A 397 7.04 -11.20 -8.06
N GLN A 398 5.71 -11.14 -8.16
CA GLN A 398 4.97 -11.93 -9.16
C GLN A 398 5.34 -11.50 -10.58
N LYS A 399 5.41 -10.18 -10.84
CA LYS A 399 5.78 -9.66 -12.16
C LYS A 399 7.23 -9.96 -12.51
N THR A 400 8.15 -9.78 -11.57
CA THR A 400 9.60 -9.93 -11.77
C THR A 400 10.21 -10.74 -10.63
N PRO A 401 10.14 -12.10 -10.70
CA PRO A 401 10.56 -12.98 -9.60
C PRO A 401 12.05 -12.88 -9.23
N SER A 402 12.88 -12.36 -10.13
CA SER A 402 14.33 -12.22 -9.93
C SER A 402 14.73 -11.00 -9.11
N LEU A 403 13.82 -10.09 -8.76
CA LEU A 403 14.15 -8.93 -7.95
C LEU A 403 14.68 -9.34 -6.57
N THR A 404 15.81 -8.74 -6.19
CA THR A 404 16.36 -8.84 -4.84
C THR A 404 15.61 -7.90 -3.89
N PRO A 405 15.72 -8.10 -2.55
CA PRO A 405 15.15 -7.16 -1.58
C PRO A 405 15.61 -5.72 -1.79
N ASP A 406 16.90 -5.49 -2.07
CA ASP A 406 17.44 -4.16 -2.35
C ASP A 406 16.81 -3.53 -3.59
N GLN A 407 16.62 -4.31 -4.66
CA GLN A 407 16.00 -3.82 -5.89
C GLN A 407 14.53 -3.46 -5.66
N VAL A 408 13.80 -4.25 -4.87
CA VAL A 408 12.42 -3.95 -4.50
C VAL A 408 12.34 -2.65 -3.69
N LYS A 409 13.17 -2.51 -2.64
CA LYS A 409 13.22 -1.30 -1.81
C LYS A 409 13.55 -0.06 -2.65
N ALA A 410 14.57 -0.14 -3.48
CA ALA A 410 14.98 0.95 -4.35
C ALA A 410 13.87 1.37 -5.33
N GLN A 411 13.21 0.40 -5.98
CA GLN A 411 12.12 0.71 -6.93
C GLN A 411 10.92 1.35 -6.24
N ILE A 412 10.50 0.83 -5.07
CA ILE A 412 9.40 1.41 -4.29
C ILE A 412 9.71 2.85 -3.89
N MET A 413 10.91 3.10 -3.36
CA MET A 413 11.31 4.43 -2.91
C MET A 413 11.45 5.41 -4.09
N LYS A 414 12.08 4.99 -5.19
CA LYS A 414 12.27 5.82 -6.39
C LYS A 414 10.94 6.27 -7.00
N THR A 415 9.95 5.38 -7.01
CA THR A 415 8.65 5.61 -7.65
C THR A 415 7.59 6.17 -6.72
N ALA A 416 7.92 6.40 -5.46
CA ALA A 416 7.02 6.99 -4.48
C ALA A 416 6.52 8.37 -4.92
N ALA A 417 5.21 8.62 -4.77
CA ALA A 417 4.59 9.88 -5.17
C ALA A 417 4.87 10.99 -4.13
N LYS A 418 5.15 12.20 -4.63
CA LYS A 418 5.50 13.38 -3.82
C LYS A 418 4.29 14.31 -3.69
N ILE A 419 3.20 13.80 -3.12
CA ILE A 419 1.88 14.44 -3.14
C ILE A 419 1.43 15.01 -1.80
N LEU A 420 2.10 14.63 -0.70
CA LEU A 420 1.69 15.08 0.63
C LEU A 420 1.99 16.56 0.84
N PRO A 421 1.09 17.32 1.52
CA PRO A 421 1.30 18.72 1.83
C PRO A 421 2.49 18.90 2.77
N VAL A 422 3.22 20.01 2.65
CA VAL A 422 4.38 20.33 3.50
C VAL A 422 4.03 20.31 4.97
N TYR A 423 2.87 20.87 5.33
CA TYR A 423 2.32 20.85 6.67
C TYR A 423 0.89 20.31 6.65
N SER A 424 0.57 19.56 7.67
CA SER A 424 -0.78 19.06 7.91
C SER A 424 -1.10 19.00 9.39
N THR A 425 -2.38 18.97 9.73
CA THR A 425 -2.83 18.80 11.11
C THR A 425 -3.68 17.55 11.19
N GLY A 426 -3.33 16.64 12.09
CA GLY A 426 -4.14 15.50 12.49
C GLY A 426 -4.79 15.78 13.85
N THR A 427 -6.03 15.33 14.03
CA THR A 427 -6.73 15.43 15.32
C THR A 427 -6.99 14.04 15.86
N ASP A 428 -6.51 13.77 17.05
CA ASP A 428 -6.76 12.53 17.79
C ASP A 428 -8.26 12.37 18.09
N MET A 429 -8.83 11.25 17.69
CA MET A 429 -10.27 11.00 17.84
C MET A 429 -10.71 10.71 19.28
N VAL A 430 -9.76 10.41 20.18
CA VAL A 430 -10.02 10.10 21.58
C VAL A 430 -9.87 11.34 22.46
N THR A 431 -8.74 12.02 22.33
CA THR A 431 -8.40 13.18 23.16
C THR A 431 -8.83 14.51 22.56
N PHE A 432 -9.17 14.54 21.25
CA PHE A 432 -9.43 15.73 20.44
C PHE A 432 -8.25 16.72 20.39
N ALA A 433 -7.07 16.26 20.77
CA ALA A 433 -5.84 17.05 20.63
C ALA A 433 -5.41 17.14 19.16
N SER A 434 -4.96 18.32 18.75
CA SER A 434 -4.48 18.55 17.39
C SER A 434 -2.95 18.53 17.34
N PHE A 435 -2.41 17.83 16.35
CA PHE A 435 -0.98 17.66 16.15
C PHE A 435 -0.60 18.16 14.76
N MET A 436 0.31 19.12 14.72
CA MET A 436 0.88 19.62 13.49
C MET A 436 2.02 18.69 13.04
N ASN A 437 1.97 18.26 11.79
CA ASN A 437 2.99 17.43 11.16
C ASN A 437 3.64 18.20 10.02
N GLN A 438 4.94 17.98 9.83
CA GLN A 438 5.68 18.40 8.65
C GLN A 438 6.01 17.17 7.80
N SER A 439 5.74 17.22 6.51
CA SER A 439 6.11 16.16 5.57
C SER A 439 7.56 16.35 5.15
N ASP A 440 8.49 15.78 5.90
CA ASP A 440 9.91 15.78 5.63
C ASP A 440 10.45 14.34 5.52
N ILE A 441 11.75 14.19 5.27
CA ILE A 441 12.40 12.89 5.09
C ILE A 441 12.23 11.96 6.30
N PHE A 442 12.07 12.51 7.50
CA PHE A 442 11.92 11.74 8.73
C PHE A 442 10.46 11.41 9.06
N THR A 443 9.52 11.95 8.32
CA THR A 443 8.07 11.68 8.48
C THR A 443 7.48 10.89 7.32
N VAL A 444 7.93 11.14 6.09
CA VAL A 444 7.35 10.52 4.89
C VAL A 444 8.36 9.68 4.09
N GLY A 445 9.62 9.68 4.46
CA GLY A 445 10.68 8.99 3.73
C GLY A 445 10.72 9.40 2.26
N ALA A 446 10.70 8.41 1.37
CA ALA A 446 10.64 8.64 -0.07
C ALA A 446 9.29 9.18 -0.57
N GLY A 447 8.24 9.14 0.24
CA GLY A 447 6.90 9.64 -0.09
C GLY A 447 5.82 8.57 -0.08
N TYR A 448 4.74 8.79 -0.80
CA TYR A 448 3.54 7.95 -0.82
C TYR A 448 3.70 6.77 -1.79
N LEU A 449 3.37 5.55 -1.35
CA LEU A 449 3.43 4.34 -2.17
C LEU A 449 2.62 4.48 -3.46
N ASN A 450 3.24 4.14 -4.60
CA ASN A 450 2.57 4.05 -5.90
C ASN A 450 2.89 2.69 -6.55
N VAL A 451 1.99 1.74 -6.40
CA VAL A 451 2.17 0.36 -6.90
C VAL A 451 2.33 0.32 -8.42
N ASN A 452 1.51 1.09 -9.14
CA ASN A 452 1.59 1.11 -10.60
C ASN A 452 2.93 1.64 -11.11
N ALA A 453 3.46 2.70 -10.50
CA ALA A 453 4.77 3.25 -10.85
C ALA A 453 5.90 2.28 -10.47
N ALA A 454 5.81 1.61 -9.31
CA ALA A 454 6.78 0.60 -8.90
C ALA A 454 6.81 -0.60 -9.87
N LEU A 455 5.64 -1.07 -10.30
CA LEU A 455 5.52 -2.12 -11.31
C LEU A 455 6.06 -1.67 -12.68
N ALA A 456 5.93 -0.41 -13.05
CA ALA A 456 6.45 0.11 -14.32
C ALA A 456 7.97 0.31 -14.31
N SER A 457 8.60 0.40 -13.15
CA SER A 457 10.04 0.61 -13.03
C SER A 457 10.83 -0.59 -13.57
N THR A 458 11.90 -0.29 -14.33
CA THR A 458 12.86 -1.28 -14.84
C THR A 458 14.24 -1.08 -14.25
N ASP A 459 14.38 -0.15 -13.32
CA ASP A 459 15.67 0.16 -12.71
C ASP A 459 16.13 -0.94 -11.76
N LEU A 460 17.36 -1.40 -11.94
CA LEU A 460 17.97 -2.45 -11.13
C LEU A 460 19.22 -1.90 -10.45
N VAL A 461 19.13 -1.66 -9.16
CA VAL A 461 20.27 -1.31 -8.33
C VAL A 461 21.22 -2.49 -8.17
N ARG A 462 22.52 -2.21 -8.06
CA ARG A 462 23.57 -3.24 -7.90
C ARG A 462 24.20 -3.27 -6.50
N LEU A 463 23.93 -2.24 -5.70
CA LEU A 463 24.44 -2.08 -4.34
C LEU A 463 23.30 -2.21 -3.33
N PRO A 464 23.60 -2.46 -2.05
CA PRO A 464 22.59 -2.50 -1.00
C PRO A 464 21.77 -1.21 -0.93
N ALA A 465 20.46 -1.34 -0.75
CA ALA A 465 19.52 -0.22 -0.62
C ALA A 465 19.32 0.17 0.86
N MET A 466 20.40 0.36 1.57
CA MET A 466 20.36 0.76 2.99
C MET A 466 19.84 2.18 3.16
N SER A 467 19.06 2.41 4.21
CA SER A 467 18.64 3.76 4.59
C SER A 467 19.85 4.55 5.13
N PRO A 468 20.00 5.84 4.80
CA PRO A 468 21.18 6.62 5.15
C PRO A 468 21.17 7.08 6.60
N THR A 469 22.32 7.50 7.10
CA THR A 469 22.46 8.08 8.45
C THR A 469 22.36 9.59 8.41
N ALA A 470 21.67 10.18 9.39
CA ALA A 470 21.65 11.60 9.65
C ALA A 470 22.77 11.97 10.63
N VAL A 471 23.66 12.90 10.26
CA VAL A 471 24.78 13.35 11.09
C VAL A 471 24.58 14.82 11.45
N TYR A 472 24.59 15.13 12.75
CA TYR A 472 24.52 16.49 13.25
C TYR A 472 25.93 17.08 13.45
N ASP A 473 26.22 18.18 12.75
CA ASP A 473 27.41 18.99 12.99
C ASP A 473 27.10 20.12 14.00
N SER A 474 27.67 20.02 15.16
CA SER A 474 27.45 21.01 16.26
C SER A 474 28.09 22.37 15.97
N ALA A 475 29.12 22.42 15.12
CA ALA A 475 29.82 23.68 14.78
C ALA A 475 28.99 24.52 13.79
N SER A 476 28.54 23.91 12.72
CA SER A 476 27.66 24.56 11.74
C SER A 476 26.20 24.56 12.15
N ARG A 477 25.83 23.72 13.10
CA ARG A 477 24.43 23.48 13.55
C ARG A 477 23.54 22.89 12.46
N HIS A 478 24.11 22.11 11.56
CA HIS A 478 23.41 21.48 10.46
C HIS A 478 23.30 19.97 10.65
N VAL A 479 22.23 19.37 10.11
CA VAL A 479 22.12 17.91 9.95
C VAL A 479 22.40 17.60 8.48
N THR A 480 23.31 16.67 8.24
CA THR A 480 23.66 16.19 6.91
C THR A 480 23.25 14.74 6.78
N ILE A 481 22.68 14.35 5.66
CA ILE A 481 22.43 12.94 5.33
C ILE A 481 23.70 12.35 4.72
N VAL A 482 24.30 11.39 5.42
CA VAL A 482 25.52 10.71 4.98
C VAL A 482 25.14 9.44 4.22
N ARG A 483 25.70 9.30 3.01
CA ARG A 483 25.35 8.26 2.05
C ARG A 483 26.54 7.32 1.88
N ASP A 484 26.87 6.53 2.88
CA ASP A 484 28.12 5.79 2.81
C ASP A 484 28.14 4.62 1.82
N PHE A 485 27.01 4.02 1.46
CA PHE A 485 26.98 2.89 0.51
C PHE A 485 25.62 2.68 -0.17
N SER A 486 24.68 3.60 -0.02
CA SER A 486 23.31 3.38 -0.49
C SER A 486 23.09 3.96 -1.89
N VAL A 487 22.83 3.08 -2.84
CA VAL A 487 22.41 3.45 -4.21
C VAL A 487 21.03 4.10 -4.21
N VAL A 488 20.19 3.78 -3.22
CA VAL A 488 18.83 4.34 -3.08
C VAL A 488 18.87 5.84 -2.85
N TRP A 489 19.91 6.33 -2.23
CA TRP A 489 20.14 7.73 -1.89
C TRP A 489 21.30 8.35 -2.69
N GLY A 490 21.90 7.61 -3.62
CA GLY A 490 22.97 8.07 -4.49
C GLY A 490 22.49 8.94 -5.65
N ASP A 491 23.42 9.52 -6.36
CA ASP A 491 23.30 10.63 -7.30
C ASP A 491 22.28 10.46 -8.45
N SER A 492 21.68 9.29 -8.65
CA SER A 492 20.85 9.11 -9.83
C SER A 492 19.69 8.13 -9.72
N VAL A 493 19.46 7.47 -8.57
CA VAL A 493 18.50 6.37 -8.56
C VAL A 493 17.18 6.71 -7.88
N VAL A 494 17.18 7.38 -6.72
CA VAL A 494 15.95 7.70 -5.96
C VAL A 494 15.74 9.20 -5.82
N TRP A 495 16.82 9.94 -5.73
CA TRP A 495 16.85 11.38 -5.58
C TRP A 495 17.73 11.92 -6.69
N GLY A 496 17.25 12.68 -7.62
CA GLY A 496 18.06 13.31 -8.67
C GLY A 496 19.29 14.07 -8.10
N ASP A 497 20.20 14.53 -8.95
CA ASP A 497 21.51 15.12 -8.59
C ASP A 497 21.48 16.28 -7.60
N SER A 498 20.31 16.79 -7.25
CA SER A 498 20.14 17.77 -6.19
C SER A 498 18.73 17.65 -5.62
N VAL A 499 18.61 17.40 -4.33
CA VAL A 499 17.33 17.42 -3.59
C VAL A 499 17.40 18.54 -2.58
N VAL A 500 16.58 19.57 -2.75
CA VAL A 500 16.38 20.60 -1.72
C VAL A 500 15.11 20.25 -0.96
N TRP A 501 15.25 19.66 0.20
CA TRP A 501 14.24 19.81 1.23
C TRP A 501 14.43 21.21 1.82
N GLY A 502 13.34 21.97 1.90
CA GLY A 502 13.39 23.26 2.57
C GLY A 502 14.07 23.14 3.92
N ASN A 503 14.63 24.20 4.43
CA ASN A 503 15.36 24.25 5.68
C ASN A 503 14.54 23.64 6.83
N VAL A 504 14.74 22.37 7.13
CA VAL A 504 14.12 21.70 8.27
C VAL A 504 14.90 22.06 9.50
N ILE A 505 14.23 22.61 10.50
CA ILE A 505 14.86 22.95 11.77
C ILE A 505 14.80 21.73 12.69
N PHE A 506 15.97 21.16 12.94
CA PHE A 506 16.17 20.09 13.91
C PHE A 506 16.76 20.68 15.19
N ASN A 507 16.22 20.37 16.36
CA ASN A 507 16.65 20.97 17.63
C ASN A 507 16.64 22.52 17.67
N GLY A 508 15.64 23.13 17.03
CA GLY A 508 15.64 24.59 16.87
C GLY A 508 16.70 25.14 15.92
N ARG A 509 17.28 24.28 15.06
CA ARG A 509 18.39 24.59 14.16
C ARG A 509 18.10 24.12 12.75
N LEU A 510 18.63 24.86 11.80
CA LEU A 510 18.43 24.59 10.38
C LEU A 510 19.03 23.22 9.99
N LEU A 511 18.22 22.33 9.44
CA LEU A 511 18.69 21.23 8.64
C LEU A 511 19.07 21.80 7.27
N SER A 512 20.31 22.17 7.06
CA SER A 512 20.83 22.39 5.73
C SER A 512 21.60 21.15 5.33
N GLY A 513 20.89 20.12 4.94
CA GLY A 513 21.47 19.02 4.18
C GLY A 513 21.73 19.49 2.76
N ALA A 514 22.63 18.79 2.04
CA ALA A 514 22.80 19.02 0.62
C ALA A 514 21.44 19.12 -0.06
N SER A 515 21.29 20.13 -0.88
CA SER A 515 20.05 20.40 -1.61
C SER A 515 19.55 19.16 -2.31
N VAL A 516 18.38 18.68 -1.95
CA VAL A 516 17.71 17.57 -2.62
C VAL A 516 16.56 18.14 -3.42
N VAL A 517 16.66 18.20 -4.75
CA VAL A 517 15.58 18.59 -5.65
C VAL A 517 14.86 17.33 -6.12
N TRP A 518 13.57 17.27 -5.88
CA TRP A 518 12.72 16.22 -6.40
C TRP A 518 12.40 16.46 -7.87
N GLY A 519 12.98 15.63 -8.76
CA GLY A 519 12.73 15.79 -10.20
C GLY A 519 13.06 17.18 -10.73
N ASP A 520 12.99 17.38 -12.02
CA ASP A 520 13.44 18.57 -12.74
C ASP A 520 12.78 19.91 -12.38
N SER A 521 12.16 20.09 -11.23
CA SER A 521 11.68 21.42 -10.81
C SER A 521 10.60 21.46 -9.73
N VAL A 522 10.84 20.92 -8.54
CA VAL A 522 9.99 21.26 -7.40
C VAL A 522 10.85 21.83 -6.27
N VAL A 523 10.80 23.13 -6.13
CA VAL A 523 11.36 23.87 -4.98
C VAL A 523 10.29 23.94 -3.90
N TRP A 524 10.52 23.29 -2.78
CA TRP A 524 9.72 23.51 -1.57
C TRP A 524 10.33 24.68 -0.82
N GLY A 525 9.55 25.73 -0.68
CA GLY A 525 10.03 27.05 -0.25
C GLY A 525 10.58 27.13 1.18
N ASP A 526 11.35 28.18 1.42
CA ASP A 526 11.89 28.61 2.70
C ASP A 526 10.80 28.74 3.77
N SER A 527 10.75 27.83 4.73
CA SER A 527 9.94 28.02 5.92
C SER A 527 10.74 27.69 7.16
N THR A 528 11.05 28.73 7.92
CA THR A 528 11.62 28.62 9.26
C THR A 528 10.50 28.39 10.25
N THR A 529 10.45 27.22 10.90
CA THR A 529 9.62 26.99 12.08
C THR A 529 10.50 26.87 13.31
N SER A 530 10.30 27.78 14.24
CA SER A 530 10.93 27.72 15.55
C SER A 530 10.27 26.63 16.39
N GLY A 531 11.04 25.68 16.89
CA GLY A 531 10.61 24.86 18.00
C GLY A 531 10.70 23.35 17.90
N PHE A 532 11.57 22.78 17.07
CA PHE A 532 11.86 21.34 17.12
C PHE A 532 13.16 21.11 17.88
N SER A 533 13.10 20.43 19.02
CA SER A 533 14.28 19.93 19.71
C SER A 533 14.26 18.42 19.73
N VAL A 534 15.23 17.79 19.08
CA VAL A 534 15.57 16.39 19.28
C VAL A 534 16.68 16.35 20.32
N VAL A 535 16.45 15.62 21.41
CA VAL A 535 17.50 15.40 22.40
C VAL A 535 18.34 14.24 21.92
N TRP A 536 19.59 14.52 21.58
CA TRP A 536 20.60 13.53 21.29
C TRP A 536 21.24 13.12 22.59
N GLY A 537 21.06 11.93 23.03
CA GLY A 537 21.78 11.41 24.18
C GLY A 537 20.93 10.62 25.15
N ASP A 538 21.56 9.56 25.58
CA ASP A 538 21.32 8.70 26.72
C ASP A 538 20.15 9.07 27.62
N THR A 539 19.03 8.41 27.43
CA THR A 539 18.12 7.99 28.49
C THR A 539 16.71 7.76 27.92
N LEU A 540 16.50 6.60 27.37
CA LEU A 540 15.19 5.97 27.47
C LEU A 540 15.24 5.05 28.69
N GLY A 541 15.12 5.66 29.87
CA GLY A 541 15.05 4.91 31.12
C GLY A 541 13.66 4.34 31.32
N GLY A 542 13.53 3.02 31.32
CA GLY A 542 12.57 2.35 32.18
C GLY A 542 11.18 2.06 31.62
N LEU A 543 11.01 1.74 30.35
CA LEU A 543 9.80 1.06 29.88
C LEU A 543 10.15 -0.39 29.56
N ALA A 544 9.44 -1.33 30.16
CA ALA A 544 9.59 -2.76 29.88
C ALA A 544 9.44 -2.99 28.36
N ALA A 545 10.35 -3.78 27.79
CA ALA A 545 10.31 -4.13 26.38
C ALA A 545 9.16 -5.12 26.14
N VAL A 546 8.01 -4.59 25.78
CA VAL A 546 6.86 -5.39 25.35
C VAL A 546 6.64 -5.10 23.88
N LEU A 547 6.68 -6.15 23.06
CA LEU A 547 6.24 -6.05 21.67
C LEU A 547 4.73 -5.84 21.67
N THR A 548 4.27 -4.78 21.10
CA THR A 548 2.83 -4.49 20.99
C THR A 548 2.43 -4.37 19.53
N ALA A 549 1.37 -5.06 19.15
CA ALA A 549 0.61 -4.66 17.99
C ALA A 549 -0.17 -3.40 18.40
N SER A 550 0.24 -2.26 17.91
CA SER A 550 -0.52 -1.03 18.17
C SER A 550 -1.75 -1.01 17.26
N SER A 551 -2.82 -1.59 17.75
CA SER A 551 -4.15 -1.39 17.18
C SER A 551 -4.71 -0.12 17.77
N ALA A 552 -5.08 0.79 16.96
CA ALA A 552 -5.47 2.07 17.50
C ALA A 552 -6.95 2.32 17.34
N ASP A 553 -7.56 2.64 18.46
CA ASP A 553 -8.65 3.61 18.53
C ASP A 553 -8.19 5.05 18.17
N ASP A 554 -6.92 5.24 17.90
CA ASP A 554 -6.21 6.54 17.86
C ASP A 554 -6.05 7.10 16.44
N GLY A 555 -6.96 6.77 15.51
CA GLY A 555 -6.96 7.34 14.18
C GLY A 555 -7.07 8.87 14.18
N ASP A 556 -6.62 9.51 13.11
CA ASP A 556 -6.85 10.92 12.83
C ASP A 556 -8.21 11.14 12.15
N GLN A 557 -8.82 12.27 12.45
CA GLN A 557 -10.02 12.76 11.79
C GLN A 557 -9.71 13.23 10.35
#